data_91dea1fbe82c5f7b2282640e6253b6ab
#
_entry.id   91dea1fbe82c5f7b2282640e6253b6ab
#
_cell.length_a   1.000
_cell.length_b   1.000
_cell.length_c   1.000
_cell.angle_alpha   90.00
_cell.angle_beta   90.00
_cell.angle_gamma   90.00
#
_symmetry.space_group_name_H-M   'P 1'
#
loop_
_entity.id
_entity.type
_entity.pdbx_description
1 polymer ?
#
loop_
_entity_poly.entity_id
_entity_poly.type
_entity_poly.pdbx_seq_one_letter_code
_entity_poly.pdbx_strand_id
1 'polypeptide(L)'
;QHHLPRAARKRGGKAAKRGTSKEQIPVLVVRDRHGETDDRILHDTSAEQIGTVLIPLLSKDVILCTDGMPAYRQITRNAKIVHRPVNIAAGQRVINDVYHIQNVNAYGSRLRQWMAKFHGVATRYLASYLGWHRVIDRLGQNVTPTLCFQMSLGKTRQFQQLITT
;
A
#
# COMPACT_ATOMS: atom_id res chain seq x y z
N GLN A 1 10.31 -16.16 -11.88
CA GLN A 1 8.92 -16.61 -11.57
C GLN A 1 8.61 -16.12 -10.15
N HIS A 2 7.68 -15.15 -10.02
CA HIS A 2 7.22 -14.74 -8.69
C HIS A 2 6.42 -15.89 -8.08
N HIS A 3 7.02 -16.57 -7.11
CA HIS A 3 6.31 -17.56 -6.31
C HIS A 3 5.24 -16.85 -5.47
N LEU A 4 3.98 -17.13 -5.76
CA LEU A 4 2.88 -16.58 -4.99
C LEU A 4 2.85 -17.17 -3.58
N PRO A 5 2.56 -16.38 -2.52
CA PRO A 5 2.64 -16.84 -1.14
C PRO A 5 1.61 -17.93 -0.76
N ARG A 6 0.67 -18.26 -1.62
CA ARG A 6 -0.32 -19.31 -1.41
C ARG A 6 -0.87 -19.88 -2.72
N ALA A 7 -1.43 -21.09 -2.65
CA ALA A 7 -2.18 -21.68 -3.76
C ALA A 7 -3.42 -20.84 -4.13
N ALA A 8 -3.77 -20.86 -5.42
CA ALA A 8 -4.99 -20.21 -5.89
C ALA A 8 -6.22 -20.82 -5.22
N ARG A 9 -7.16 -19.98 -4.76
CA ARG A 9 -8.45 -20.45 -4.26
C ARG A 9 -9.39 -20.79 -5.43
N LYS A 10 -10.34 -21.69 -5.18
CA LYS A 10 -11.49 -21.86 -6.08
C LYS A 10 -12.27 -20.53 -6.15
N ARG A 11 -12.85 -20.23 -7.31
CA ARG A 11 -13.63 -19.01 -7.54
C ARG A 11 -14.72 -18.85 -6.46
N GLY A 12 -14.80 -17.69 -5.83
CA GLY A 12 -15.75 -17.41 -4.76
C GLY A 12 -15.35 -17.91 -3.37
N GLY A 13 -14.23 -18.62 -3.23
CA GLY A 13 -13.72 -19.08 -1.94
C GLY A 13 -13.30 -17.90 -1.05
N LYS A 14 -13.85 -17.82 0.18
CA LYS A 14 -13.48 -16.83 1.19
C LYS A 14 -12.34 -17.38 2.07
N ALA A 15 -11.54 -16.45 2.66
CA ALA A 15 -10.60 -16.86 3.70
C ALA A 15 -11.36 -17.33 4.94
N ALA A 16 -10.96 -18.44 5.52
CA ALA A 16 -11.56 -18.96 6.76
C ALA A 16 -11.13 -18.10 7.97
N LYS A 17 -9.91 -17.58 7.94
CA LYS A 17 -9.36 -16.75 9.03
C LYS A 17 -9.26 -15.29 8.62
N ARG A 18 -9.69 -14.39 9.53
CA ARG A 18 -9.53 -12.93 9.38
C ARG A 18 -8.12 -12.48 9.79
N GLY A 19 -7.74 -11.27 9.37
CA GLY A 19 -6.47 -10.65 9.75
C GLY A 19 -5.30 -11.13 8.90
N THR A 20 -4.08 -11.11 9.44
CA THR A 20 -2.82 -11.47 8.77
C THR A 20 -2.59 -12.98 8.75
N SER A 21 -3.58 -13.77 8.33
CA SER A 21 -3.42 -15.22 8.21
C SER A 21 -2.66 -15.60 6.95
N LYS A 22 -2.00 -16.78 6.96
CA LYS A 22 -1.32 -17.35 5.77
C LYS A 22 -2.23 -17.55 4.55
N GLU A 23 -3.54 -17.46 4.75
CA GLU A 23 -4.51 -17.54 3.66
C GLU A 23 -4.66 -16.22 2.89
N GLN A 24 -4.13 -15.12 3.42
CA GLN A 24 -4.22 -13.81 2.81
C GLN A 24 -2.89 -13.44 2.15
N ILE A 25 -2.98 -12.60 1.13
CA ILE A 25 -1.81 -12.05 0.47
C ILE A 25 -1.54 -10.69 1.10
N PRO A 26 -0.43 -10.52 1.82
CA PRO A 26 -0.12 -9.25 2.42
C PRO A 26 0.29 -8.24 1.34
N VAL A 27 -0.22 -7.02 1.48
CA VAL A 27 0.16 -5.88 0.64
C VAL A 27 0.68 -4.79 1.56
N LEU A 28 1.93 -4.41 1.37
CA LEU A 28 2.51 -3.23 2.00
C LEU A 28 2.00 -2.00 1.25
N VAL A 29 1.47 -1.03 1.98
CA VAL A 29 1.10 0.27 1.43
C VAL A 29 1.92 1.34 2.11
N VAL A 30 2.62 2.14 1.32
CA VAL A 30 3.36 3.32 1.76
C VAL A 30 2.71 4.53 1.13
N ARG A 31 2.41 5.56 1.94
CA ARG A 31 1.78 6.77 1.45
C ARG A 31 2.35 7.97 2.19
N ASP A 32 2.76 8.98 1.44
CA ASP A 32 3.22 10.24 2.00
C ASP A 32 2.06 11.22 2.27
N ARG A 33 2.40 12.41 2.75
CA ARG A 33 1.43 13.45 3.04
C ARG A 33 0.84 14.11 1.81
N HIS A 34 1.54 14.08 0.69
CA HIS A 34 1.11 14.63 -0.59
C HIS A 34 0.22 13.67 -1.38
N GLY A 35 0.04 12.44 -0.86
CA GLY A 35 -0.80 11.43 -1.49
C GLY A 35 -0.04 10.51 -2.46
N GLU A 36 1.28 10.68 -2.59
CA GLU A 36 2.08 9.72 -3.34
C GLU A 36 2.02 8.36 -2.64
N THR A 37 1.70 7.35 -3.40
CA THR A 37 1.42 6.02 -2.86
C THR A 37 2.21 4.97 -3.61
N ASP A 38 2.84 4.08 -2.88
CA ASP A 38 3.33 2.81 -3.41
C ASP A 38 2.70 1.65 -2.65
N ASP A 39 2.39 0.58 -3.36
CA ASP A 39 1.86 -0.66 -2.79
C ASP A 39 2.57 -1.86 -3.41
N ARG A 40 2.99 -2.79 -2.55
CA ARG A 40 3.79 -3.96 -2.93
C ARG A 40 3.21 -5.22 -2.32
N ILE A 41 3.13 -6.27 -3.13
CA ILE A 41 2.78 -7.60 -2.66
C ILE A 41 3.96 -8.18 -1.91
N LEU A 42 3.72 -8.67 -0.70
CA LEU A 42 4.72 -9.33 0.13
C LEU A 42 4.49 -10.85 0.14
N HIS A 43 5.56 -11.59 0.39
CA HIS A 43 5.46 -13.03 0.66
C HIS A 43 4.92 -13.31 2.06
N ASP A 44 5.39 -12.52 3.02
CA ASP A 44 5.00 -12.59 4.42
C ASP A 44 5.11 -11.22 5.08
N THR A 45 4.83 -11.15 6.38
CA THR A 45 4.90 -9.92 7.17
C THR A 45 6.11 -9.88 8.11
N SER A 46 7.17 -10.61 7.78
CA SER A 46 8.43 -10.57 8.54
C SER A 46 9.12 -9.20 8.40
N ALA A 47 9.94 -8.86 9.40
CA ALA A 47 10.71 -7.63 9.36
C ALA A 47 11.69 -7.60 8.17
N GLU A 48 12.24 -8.75 7.80
CA GLU A 48 13.15 -8.90 6.66
C GLU A 48 12.45 -8.56 5.35
N GLN A 49 11.30 -9.22 5.08
CA GLN A 49 10.53 -9.02 3.85
C GLN A 49 10.01 -7.58 3.74
N ILE A 50 9.43 -7.05 4.83
CA ILE A 50 8.96 -5.66 4.84
C ILE A 50 10.14 -4.70 4.65
N GLY A 51 11.26 -4.91 5.35
CA GLY A 51 12.42 -4.03 5.29
C GLY A 51 13.04 -3.97 3.89
N THR A 52 13.19 -5.12 3.23
CA THR A 52 13.72 -5.20 1.85
C THR A 52 12.89 -4.36 0.87
N VAL A 53 11.57 -4.31 1.05
CA VAL A 53 10.67 -3.56 0.17
C VAL A 53 10.53 -2.10 0.60
N LEU A 54 10.45 -1.84 1.91
CA LEU A 54 10.16 -0.51 2.46
C LEU A 54 11.36 0.43 2.39
N ILE A 55 12.56 -0.04 2.80
CA ILE A 55 13.73 0.85 2.93
C ILE A 55 14.08 1.57 1.63
N PRO A 56 14.08 0.92 0.44
CA PRO A 56 14.37 1.60 -0.82
C PRO A 56 13.37 2.70 -1.22
N LEU A 57 12.18 2.69 -0.64
CA LEU A 57 11.12 3.69 -0.90
C LEU A 57 11.24 4.93 -0.01
N LEU A 58 12.08 4.88 1.03
CA LEU A 58 12.17 5.93 2.03
C LEU A 58 13.35 6.86 1.74
N SER A 59 13.14 8.16 1.90
CA SER A 59 14.23 9.15 1.95
C SER A 59 14.97 9.07 3.28
N LYS A 60 16.22 9.57 3.32
CA LYS A 60 17.08 9.49 4.52
C LYS A 60 16.52 10.22 5.74
N ASP A 61 15.77 11.26 5.52
CA ASP A 61 15.24 12.19 6.57
C ASP A 61 13.75 11.94 6.86
N VAL A 62 13.23 10.80 6.44
CA VAL A 62 11.82 10.49 6.62
C VAL A 62 11.48 10.22 8.09
N ILE A 63 10.30 10.64 8.51
CA ILE A 63 9.66 10.19 9.75
C ILE A 63 8.61 9.15 9.37
N LEU A 64 8.84 7.90 9.77
CA LEU A 64 7.94 6.80 9.46
C LEU A 64 6.85 6.68 10.52
N CYS A 65 5.59 6.83 10.13
CA CYS A 65 4.42 6.57 10.97
C CYS A 65 3.82 5.20 10.60
N THR A 66 3.56 4.35 11.59
CA THR A 66 2.97 3.00 11.37
C THR A 66 1.95 2.67 12.46
N ASP A 67 1.25 1.55 12.32
CA ASP A 67 0.35 0.97 13.33
C ASP A 67 1.07 0.34 14.53
N GLY A 68 2.39 0.43 14.59
CA GLY A 68 3.20 -0.07 15.70
C GLY A 68 3.48 -1.56 15.69
N MET A 69 3.24 -2.26 14.58
CA MET A 69 3.62 -3.68 14.46
C MET A 69 5.11 -3.89 14.77
N PRO A 70 5.50 -4.93 15.54
CA PRO A 70 6.89 -5.15 15.98
C PRO A 70 7.93 -5.15 14.85
N ALA A 71 7.56 -5.66 13.67
CA ALA A 71 8.43 -5.67 12.50
C ALA A 71 8.95 -4.26 12.14
N TYR A 72 8.11 -3.24 12.20
CA TYR A 72 8.52 -1.86 11.89
C TYR A 72 9.54 -1.31 12.89
N ARG A 73 9.42 -1.67 14.18
CA ARG A 73 10.40 -1.26 15.20
C ARG A 73 11.78 -1.83 14.92
N GLN A 74 11.85 -3.09 14.49
CA GLN A 74 13.11 -3.73 14.13
C GLN A 74 13.72 -3.06 12.89
N ILE A 75 12.92 -2.84 11.84
CA ILE A 75 13.36 -2.22 10.58
C ILE A 75 13.93 -0.82 10.84
N THR A 76 13.17 0.03 11.53
CA THR A 76 13.54 1.43 11.75
C THR A 76 14.76 1.58 12.66
N ARG A 77 14.92 0.69 13.64
CA ARG A 77 16.15 0.62 14.47
C ARG A 77 17.37 0.29 13.61
N ASN A 78 17.28 -0.74 12.78
CA ASN A 78 18.38 -1.18 11.93
C ASN A 78 18.76 -0.12 10.88
N ALA A 79 17.76 0.53 10.29
CA ALA A 79 17.95 1.56 9.26
C ALA A 79 18.19 2.97 9.83
N LYS A 80 18.16 3.15 11.16
CA LYS A 80 18.29 4.44 11.86
C LYS A 80 17.24 5.48 11.40
N ILE A 81 16.03 5.04 11.13
CA ILE A 81 14.90 5.85 10.70
C ILE A 81 14.10 6.31 11.92
N VAL A 82 13.70 7.58 11.95
CA VAL A 82 12.81 8.10 13.00
C VAL A 82 11.43 7.46 12.87
N HIS A 83 10.99 6.74 13.92
CA HIS A 83 9.74 6.00 13.92
C HIS A 83 8.74 6.59 14.91
N ARG A 84 7.50 6.78 14.47
CA ARG A 84 6.35 7.24 15.27
C ARG A 84 5.21 6.22 15.15
N PRO A 85 5.19 5.20 16.02
CA PRO A 85 4.12 4.20 16.02
C PRO A 85 2.83 4.80 16.59
N VAL A 86 1.74 4.71 15.86
CA VAL A 86 0.40 5.17 16.28
C VAL A 86 -0.38 3.98 16.81
N ASN A 87 -0.72 3.98 18.10
CA ASN A 87 -1.47 2.87 18.71
C ASN A 87 -2.99 3.07 18.55
N ILE A 88 -3.52 2.59 17.42
CA ILE A 88 -4.96 2.67 17.14
C ILE A 88 -5.78 1.84 18.13
N ALA A 89 -5.26 0.70 18.60
CA ALA A 89 -5.97 -0.16 19.56
C ALA A 89 -6.20 0.54 20.92
N ALA A 90 -5.28 1.47 21.28
CA ALA A 90 -5.44 2.32 22.47
C ALA A 90 -6.24 3.61 22.20
N GLY A 91 -6.94 3.70 21.06
CA GLY A 91 -7.71 4.89 20.68
C GLY A 91 -6.87 6.08 20.17
N GLN A 92 -5.55 5.91 20.08
CA GLN A 92 -4.66 6.97 19.62
C GLN A 92 -4.77 7.08 18.10
N ARG A 93 -5.17 8.26 17.60
CA ARG A 93 -5.29 8.53 16.15
C ARG A 93 -4.21 9.46 15.64
N VAL A 94 -3.71 10.33 16.49
CA VAL A 94 -2.70 11.35 16.18
C VAL A 94 -1.70 11.42 17.32
N ILE A 95 -0.43 11.64 17.02
CA ILE A 95 0.65 11.88 17.98
C ILE A 95 1.19 13.28 17.73
N ASN A 96 1.31 14.08 18.80
CA ASN A 96 1.81 15.47 18.75
C ASN A 96 1.09 16.31 17.67
N ASP A 97 -0.21 16.12 17.49
CA ASP A 97 -1.10 16.80 16.53
C ASP A 97 -0.66 16.74 15.06
N VAL A 98 0.40 15.98 14.77
CA VAL A 98 1.03 15.95 13.46
C VAL A 98 1.16 14.52 12.90
N TYR A 99 1.52 13.54 13.72
CA TYR A 99 1.85 12.21 13.25
C TYR A 99 0.61 11.31 13.26
N HIS A 100 0.20 10.82 12.11
CA HIS A 100 -0.95 9.95 11.96
C HIS A 100 -0.78 9.01 10.76
N ILE A 101 -1.60 7.95 10.73
CA ILE A 101 -1.68 6.98 9.63
C ILE A 101 -3.05 7.01 8.94
N GLN A 102 -3.81 8.08 9.12
CA GLN A 102 -5.17 8.20 8.58
C GLN A 102 -5.18 8.16 7.04
N ASN A 103 -4.20 8.80 6.39
CA ASN A 103 -4.11 8.84 4.93
C ASN A 103 -3.89 7.44 4.32
N VAL A 104 -2.98 6.65 4.90
CA VAL A 104 -2.74 5.28 4.43
C VAL A 104 -3.92 4.36 4.75
N ASN A 105 -4.55 4.54 5.91
CA ASN A 105 -5.75 3.77 6.29
C ASN A 105 -6.95 4.09 5.39
N ALA A 106 -7.13 5.36 5.03
CA ALA A 106 -8.17 5.78 4.09
C ALA A 106 -7.93 5.19 2.70
N TYR A 107 -6.69 5.23 2.21
CA TYR A 107 -6.33 4.56 0.96
C TYR A 107 -6.63 3.05 1.02
N GLY A 108 -6.19 2.36 2.06
CA GLY A 108 -6.45 0.93 2.24
C GLY A 108 -7.94 0.60 2.31
N SER A 109 -8.77 1.50 2.86
CA SER A 109 -10.22 1.33 2.89
C SER A 109 -10.83 1.49 1.50
N ARG A 110 -10.44 2.50 0.73
CA ARG A 110 -10.88 2.70 -0.66
C ARG A 110 -10.45 1.53 -1.55
N LEU A 111 -9.21 1.07 -1.42
CA LEU A 111 -8.71 -0.10 -2.14
C LEU A 111 -9.57 -1.35 -1.86
N ARG A 112 -9.87 -1.64 -0.59
CA ARG A 112 -10.72 -2.79 -0.23
C ARG A 112 -12.13 -2.68 -0.82
N GLN A 113 -12.75 -1.51 -0.74
CA GLN A 113 -14.09 -1.27 -1.32
C GLN A 113 -14.08 -1.42 -2.84
N TRP A 114 -13.05 -0.88 -3.49
CA TRP A 114 -12.88 -1.00 -4.94
C TRP A 114 -12.64 -2.46 -5.37
N MET A 115 -11.76 -3.18 -4.67
CA MET A 115 -11.48 -4.60 -4.94
C MET A 115 -12.72 -5.49 -4.73
N ALA A 116 -13.60 -5.15 -3.81
CA ALA A 116 -14.82 -5.91 -3.52
C ALA A 116 -15.76 -6.00 -4.74
N LYS A 117 -15.75 -4.98 -5.61
CA LYS A 117 -16.57 -4.94 -6.83
C LYS A 117 -16.25 -6.05 -7.84
N PHE A 118 -15.05 -6.60 -7.79
CA PHE A 118 -14.60 -7.65 -8.71
C PHE A 118 -14.91 -9.07 -8.22
N HIS A 119 -15.54 -9.22 -7.03
CA HIS A 119 -15.93 -10.51 -6.45
C HIS A 119 -14.80 -11.54 -6.38
N GLY A 120 -13.57 -11.07 -6.33
CA GLY A 120 -12.35 -11.88 -6.29
C GLY A 120 -11.45 -11.65 -7.50
N VAL A 121 -10.18 -11.38 -7.21
CA VAL A 121 -9.14 -11.19 -8.22
C VAL A 121 -8.11 -12.31 -8.06
N ALA A 122 -7.77 -12.95 -9.17
CA ALA A 122 -6.70 -13.96 -9.14
C ALA A 122 -5.37 -13.30 -8.75
N THR A 123 -4.61 -13.93 -7.87
CA THR A 123 -3.39 -13.38 -7.30
C THR A 123 -2.37 -12.92 -8.35
N ARG A 124 -2.29 -13.64 -9.48
CA ARG A 124 -1.41 -13.28 -10.61
C ARG A 124 -1.70 -11.90 -11.20
N TYR A 125 -2.91 -11.39 -11.05
CA TYR A 125 -3.31 -10.06 -11.55
C TYR A 125 -3.31 -8.99 -10.46
N LEU A 126 -3.07 -9.36 -9.20
CA LEU A 126 -3.18 -8.43 -8.08
C LEU A 126 -2.31 -7.18 -8.27
N ALA A 127 -1.07 -7.34 -8.74
CA ALA A 127 -0.18 -6.19 -8.99
C ALA A 127 -0.75 -5.19 -10.00
N SER A 128 -1.39 -5.69 -11.08
CA SER A 128 -2.05 -4.84 -12.08
C SER A 128 -3.23 -4.08 -11.49
N TYR A 129 -4.03 -4.74 -10.63
CA TYR A 129 -5.15 -4.11 -9.96
C TYR A 129 -4.69 -3.06 -8.94
N LEU A 130 -3.63 -3.32 -8.18
CA LEU A 130 -3.04 -2.33 -7.29
C LEU A 130 -2.59 -1.09 -8.07
N GLY A 131 -1.84 -1.29 -9.16
CA GLY A 131 -1.41 -0.20 -10.05
C GLY A 131 -2.58 0.60 -10.60
N TRP A 132 -3.63 -0.08 -11.04
CA TRP A 132 -4.86 0.57 -11.52
C TRP A 132 -5.53 1.40 -10.43
N HIS A 133 -5.69 0.86 -9.23
CA HIS A 133 -6.29 1.60 -8.11
C HIS A 133 -5.46 2.83 -7.73
N ARG A 134 -4.13 2.75 -7.73
CA ARG A 134 -3.26 3.92 -7.47
C ARG A 134 -3.52 5.06 -8.45
N VAL A 135 -3.66 4.74 -9.74
CA VAL A 135 -3.98 5.74 -10.77
C VAL A 135 -5.33 6.39 -10.48
N ILE A 136 -6.37 5.60 -10.20
CA ILE A 136 -7.71 6.10 -9.88
C ILE A 136 -7.68 6.96 -8.62
N ASP A 137 -7.02 6.52 -7.54
CA ASP A 137 -6.94 7.24 -6.28
C ASP A 137 -6.20 8.59 -6.42
N ARG A 138 -5.15 8.62 -7.26
CA ARG A 138 -4.37 9.82 -7.52
C ARG A 138 -5.12 10.83 -8.38
N LEU A 139 -5.78 10.38 -9.42
CA LEU A 139 -6.44 11.25 -10.41
C LEU A 139 -7.87 11.62 -10.01
N GLY A 140 -8.51 10.82 -9.15
CA GLY A 140 -9.88 11.07 -8.72
C GLY A 140 -10.85 11.21 -9.90
N GLN A 141 -11.55 12.33 -9.96
CA GLN A 141 -12.52 12.62 -11.03
C GLN A 141 -11.85 12.94 -12.39
N ASN A 142 -10.55 13.19 -12.41
CA ASN A 142 -9.79 13.49 -13.63
C ASN A 142 -9.39 12.24 -14.42
N VAL A 143 -9.83 11.05 -14.00
CA VAL A 143 -9.58 9.81 -14.73
C VAL A 143 -10.33 9.80 -16.04
N THR A 144 -9.59 9.74 -17.15
CA THR A 144 -10.15 9.55 -18.48
C THR A 144 -9.57 8.29 -19.13
N PRO A 145 -10.27 7.63 -20.07
CA PRO A 145 -9.74 6.49 -20.80
C PRO A 145 -8.41 6.81 -21.51
N THR A 146 -8.32 8.00 -22.10
CA THR A 146 -7.12 8.48 -22.78
C THR A 146 -5.93 8.58 -21.82
N LEU A 147 -6.15 9.13 -20.61
CA LEU A 147 -5.12 9.26 -19.60
C LEU A 147 -4.65 7.89 -19.11
N CYS A 148 -5.56 6.96 -18.85
CA CYS A 148 -5.22 5.59 -18.46
C CYS A 148 -4.38 4.90 -19.55
N PHE A 149 -4.74 5.08 -20.80
CA PHE A 149 -3.99 4.53 -21.94
C PHE A 149 -2.59 5.12 -22.03
N GLN A 150 -2.44 6.44 -21.92
CA GLN A 150 -1.15 7.11 -21.94
C GLN A 150 -0.22 6.65 -20.80
N MET A 151 -0.77 6.49 -19.60
CA MET A 151 -0.03 5.96 -18.45
C MET A 151 0.42 4.52 -18.66
N SER A 152 -0.41 3.69 -19.29
CA SER A 152 -0.04 2.30 -19.61
C SER A 152 1.10 2.19 -20.61
N LEU A 153 1.28 3.19 -21.47
CA LEU A 153 2.39 3.28 -22.43
C LEU A 153 3.68 3.86 -21.81
N GLY A 154 3.72 4.14 -20.51
CA GLY A 154 4.90 4.70 -19.85
C GLY A 154 5.20 6.17 -20.20
N LYS A 155 4.29 6.87 -20.88
CA LYS A 155 4.46 8.28 -21.26
C LYS A 155 4.17 9.28 -20.13
N THR A 156 4.44 8.89 -18.90
CA THR A 156 4.03 9.61 -17.68
C THR A 156 4.82 10.90 -17.42
N ARG A 157 5.98 11.11 -18.06
CA ARG A 157 6.82 12.29 -17.79
C ARG A 157 6.22 13.64 -18.22
N GLN A 158 5.27 13.66 -19.14
CA GLN A 158 4.61 14.91 -19.56
C GLN A 158 3.45 15.34 -18.66
N PHE A 159 2.98 14.47 -17.77
CA PHE A 159 1.80 14.75 -16.93
C PHE A 159 2.08 15.48 -15.62
N GLN A 160 3.30 15.43 -15.11
CA GLN A 160 3.66 16.23 -13.92
C GLN A 160 3.54 17.74 -14.17
N GLN A 161 3.68 18.18 -15.41
CA GLN A 161 3.54 19.60 -15.80
C GLN A 161 2.08 20.07 -15.94
N LEU A 162 1.11 19.16 -16.18
CA LEU A 162 -0.28 19.52 -16.38
C LEU A 162 -1.13 19.56 -15.08
N ILE A 163 -0.59 19.04 -13.98
CA ILE A 163 -1.28 19.03 -12.68
C ILE A 163 -0.79 20.20 -11.79
N THR A 164 0.24 20.91 -12.21
CA THR A 164 0.86 22.00 -11.45
C THR A 164 0.44 23.41 -11.96
N THR A 165 -0.55 23.48 -12.82
CA THR A 165 -1.25 24.72 -13.22
C THR A 165 -2.71 24.66 -12.68
#